data_d7c7d6b081a0d6d2c48503ebc34a85e8
#
_entry.id   d7c7d6b081a0d6d2c48503ebc34a85e8
#
_cell.length_a   1.000
_cell.length_b   1.000
_cell.length_c   1.000
_cell.angle_alpha   90.00
_cell.angle_beta   90.00
_cell.angle_gamma   90.00
#
_symmetry.space_group_name_H-M   'P 1'
#
loop_
_entity.id
_entity.type
_entity.pdbx_description
1 polymer ?
#
loop_
_entity_poly.entity_id
_entity_poly.type
_entity_poly.pdbx_seq_one_letter_code
_entity_poly.pdbx_strand_id
1 'polypeptide(L)'
;MSNLINFSTKGDSHSATKFVANSRTFNFIVDEPPALGGTDHGANPVEYILAGFAGCLNVVAHLVAKEQGINIKSLKIIVEGDINPDRLLGLSNDERAGFQSIRINLIPETDASPEALLHWLETVEGRCPVRDNLANITPLEIGIKEYEAA
;
A
#
# COMPACT_ATOMS: atom_id res chain seq x y z
N MET A 1 -10.95 2.83 -26.37
CA MET A 1 -10.72 3.96 -25.43
C MET A 1 -10.43 3.37 -24.06
N SER A 2 -9.40 3.85 -23.37
CA SER A 2 -9.12 3.42 -22.01
C SER A 2 -10.09 4.11 -21.04
N ASN A 3 -10.68 3.34 -20.13
CA ASN A 3 -11.56 3.87 -19.08
C ASN A 3 -10.70 4.28 -17.87
N LEU A 4 -9.95 5.38 -18.01
CA LEU A 4 -9.11 5.89 -16.92
C LEU A 4 -9.98 6.56 -15.85
N ILE A 5 -9.75 6.17 -14.60
CA ILE A 5 -10.33 6.79 -13.42
C ILE A 5 -9.20 7.46 -12.65
N ASN A 6 -9.39 8.73 -12.28
CA ASN A 6 -8.42 9.48 -11.50
C ASN A 6 -8.69 9.33 -10.00
N PHE A 7 -7.65 9.05 -9.25
CA PHE A 7 -7.63 9.07 -7.79
C PHE A 7 -6.60 10.10 -7.32
N SER A 8 -6.88 10.79 -6.23
CA SER A 8 -6.00 11.82 -5.72
C SER A 8 -5.96 11.85 -4.20
N THR A 9 -4.84 12.28 -3.68
CA THR A 9 -4.69 12.72 -2.30
C THR A 9 -3.96 14.05 -2.28
N LYS A 10 -4.26 14.87 -1.31
CA LYS A 10 -3.59 16.16 -1.05
C LYS A 10 -3.45 16.35 0.43
N GLY A 11 -2.62 17.27 0.85
CA GLY A 11 -2.47 17.54 2.28
C GLY A 11 -1.38 18.56 2.56
N ASP A 12 -1.16 18.79 3.83
CA ASP A 12 -0.25 19.79 4.34
C ASP A 12 0.76 19.18 5.31
N SER A 13 1.97 19.71 5.25
CA SER A 13 3.01 19.42 6.24
C SER A 13 2.72 20.18 7.53
N HIS A 14 2.50 19.45 8.62
CA HIS A 14 2.28 20.00 9.96
C HIS A 14 3.54 20.04 10.81
N SER A 15 4.54 19.25 10.43
CA SER A 15 5.89 19.27 11.01
C SER A 15 6.86 18.64 10.02
N ALA A 16 8.13 18.53 10.39
CA ALA A 16 9.12 17.84 9.55
C ALA A 16 8.80 16.37 9.28
N THR A 17 7.95 15.75 10.08
CA THR A 17 7.56 14.33 9.95
C THR A 17 6.07 14.12 9.76
N LYS A 18 5.23 15.02 10.28
CA LYS A 18 3.77 14.87 10.24
C LYS A 18 3.17 15.53 9.01
N PHE A 19 2.47 14.73 8.24
CA PHE A 19 1.69 15.14 7.08
C PHE A 19 0.22 14.79 7.30
N VAL A 20 -0.67 15.76 7.17
CA VAL A 20 -2.11 15.54 7.26
C VAL A 20 -2.68 15.47 5.85
N ALA A 21 -3.14 14.30 5.46
CA ALA A 21 -3.61 14.00 4.13
C ALA A 21 -5.14 13.95 4.06
N ASN A 22 -5.66 14.24 2.88
CA ASN A 22 -7.08 14.15 2.57
C ASN A 22 -7.27 13.46 1.22
N SER A 23 -8.13 12.45 1.21
CA SER A 23 -8.62 11.80 0.00
C SER A 23 -10.15 11.77 0.04
N ARG A 24 -10.80 12.46 -0.89
CA ARG A 24 -12.26 12.67 -0.86
C ARG A 24 -12.69 13.34 0.45
N THR A 25 -13.49 12.66 1.27
CA THR A 25 -13.96 13.13 2.60
C THR A 25 -13.17 12.56 3.77
N PHE A 26 -12.16 11.72 3.49
CA PHE A 26 -11.37 11.06 4.52
C PHE A 26 -10.08 11.82 4.81
N ASN A 27 -9.79 11.99 6.09
CA ASN A 27 -8.53 12.54 6.57
C ASN A 27 -7.72 11.44 7.26
N PHE A 28 -6.42 11.47 7.08
CA PHE A 28 -5.50 10.55 7.75
C PHE A 28 -4.17 11.23 8.01
N ILE A 29 -3.51 10.79 9.05
CA ILE A 29 -2.23 11.32 9.49
C ILE A 29 -1.14 10.33 9.12
N VAL A 30 -0.11 10.84 8.45
CA VAL A 30 1.16 10.13 8.22
C VAL A 30 2.20 10.79 9.12
N ASP A 31 2.89 10.01 9.92
CA ASP A 31 3.93 10.52 10.83
C ASP A 31 5.06 9.50 10.93
N GLU A 32 6.07 9.79 11.70
CA GLU A 32 7.17 8.86 11.99
C GLU A 32 7.19 8.56 13.49
N PRO A 33 7.74 7.40 13.90
CA PRO A 33 7.95 7.11 15.30
C PRO A 33 9.05 8.00 15.89
N PRO A 34 9.11 8.15 17.24
CA PRO A 34 10.12 8.96 17.91
C PRO A 34 11.56 8.63 17.54
N ALA A 35 11.86 7.36 17.26
CA ALA A 35 13.18 6.93 16.81
C ALA A 35 13.62 7.58 15.49
N LEU A 36 12.68 8.02 14.67
CA LEU A 36 12.90 8.74 13.41
C LEU A 36 12.54 10.23 13.51
N GLY A 37 12.41 10.76 14.74
CA GLY A 37 12.15 12.17 15.00
C GLY A 37 10.68 12.58 14.92
N GLY A 38 9.76 11.63 14.86
CA GLY A 38 8.32 11.87 14.78
C GLY A 38 7.61 11.92 16.13
N THR A 39 6.30 12.09 16.07
CA THR A 39 5.41 12.17 17.24
C THR A 39 4.44 10.99 17.36
N ASP A 40 4.55 10.02 16.43
CA ASP A 40 3.77 8.78 16.43
C ASP A 40 2.24 8.99 16.42
N HIS A 41 1.78 10.05 15.74
CA HIS A 41 0.35 10.36 15.63
C HIS A 41 -0.35 9.57 14.51
N GLY A 42 0.37 8.85 13.70
CA GLY A 42 -0.14 8.01 12.63
C GLY A 42 0.90 7.01 12.17
N ALA A 43 0.48 6.02 11.38
CA ALA A 43 1.39 5.10 10.74
C ALA A 43 2.38 5.85 9.84
N ASN A 44 3.56 5.28 9.65
CA ASN A 44 4.56 5.91 8.81
C ASN A 44 4.29 5.68 7.31
N PRO A 45 4.98 6.41 6.40
CA PRO A 45 4.69 6.33 4.97
C PRO A 45 4.79 4.91 4.39
N VAL A 46 5.77 4.13 4.80
CA VAL A 46 5.97 2.78 4.26
C VAL A 46 4.97 1.78 4.84
N GLU A 47 4.51 1.97 6.07
CA GLU A 47 3.40 1.21 6.65
C GLU A 47 2.08 1.47 5.91
N TYR A 48 1.84 2.69 5.44
CA TYR A 48 0.69 3.00 4.59
C TYR A 48 0.74 2.29 3.24
N ILE A 49 1.92 2.10 2.66
CA ILE A 49 2.08 1.28 1.44
C ILE A 49 1.64 -0.17 1.72
N LEU A 50 2.09 -0.76 2.82
CA LEU A 50 1.72 -2.13 3.21
C LEU A 50 0.23 -2.23 3.54
N ALA A 51 -0.34 -1.25 4.26
CA ALA A 51 -1.77 -1.20 4.57
C ALA A 51 -2.63 -1.04 3.30
N GLY A 52 -2.24 -0.18 2.38
CA GLY A 52 -2.89 -0.04 1.08
C GLY A 52 -2.86 -1.33 0.27
N PHE A 53 -1.75 -2.05 0.31
CA PHE A 53 -1.62 -3.35 -0.34
C PHE A 53 -2.56 -4.38 0.31
N ALA A 54 -2.57 -4.49 1.63
CA ALA A 54 -3.47 -5.40 2.35
C ALA A 54 -4.95 -5.08 2.05
N GLY A 55 -5.33 -3.80 2.08
CA GLY A 55 -6.69 -3.37 1.76
C GLY A 55 -7.10 -3.69 0.32
N CYS A 56 -6.19 -3.53 -0.64
CA CYS A 56 -6.44 -3.91 -2.03
C CYS A 56 -6.63 -5.42 -2.19
N LEU A 57 -5.76 -6.21 -1.57
CA LEU A 57 -5.89 -7.67 -1.56
C LEU A 57 -7.22 -8.13 -0.95
N ASN A 58 -7.65 -7.49 0.15
CA ASN A 58 -8.94 -7.79 0.76
C ASN A 58 -10.11 -7.61 -0.23
N VAL A 59 -10.15 -6.50 -0.95
CA VAL A 59 -11.21 -6.23 -1.94
C VAL A 59 -11.17 -7.25 -3.07
N VAL A 60 -10.01 -7.47 -3.67
CA VAL A 60 -9.85 -8.37 -4.82
C VAL A 60 -10.09 -9.82 -4.41
N ALA A 61 -9.62 -10.22 -3.22
CA ALA A 61 -9.83 -11.57 -2.68
C ALA A 61 -11.31 -11.93 -2.56
N HIS A 62 -12.13 -11.02 -2.01
CA HIS A 62 -13.57 -11.23 -1.88
C HIS A 62 -14.29 -11.20 -3.24
N LEU A 63 -13.89 -10.30 -4.13
CA LEU A 63 -14.45 -10.22 -5.49
C LEU A 63 -14.23 -11.52 -6.26
N VAL A 64 -13.00 -12.01 -6.27
CA VAL A 64 -12.63 -13.28 -6.96
C VAL A 64 -13.29 -14.47 -6.30
N ALA A 65 -13.34 -14.53 -4.96
CA ALA A 65 -14.02 -15.60 -4.24
C ALA A 65 -15.49 -15.71 -4.64
N LYS A 66 -16.18 -14.56 -4.73
CA LYS A 66 -17.58 -14.52 -5.20
C LYS A 66 -17.73 -15.05 -6.62
N GLU A 67 -16.83 -14.68 -7.53
CA GLU A 67 -16.86 -15.14 -8.92
C GLU A 67 -16.59 -16.64 -9.04
N GLN A 68 -15.72 -17.19 -8.19
CA GLN A 68 -15.33 -18.60 -8.18
C GLN A 68 -16.20 -19.49 -7.27
N GLY A 69 -17.22 -18.91 -6.63
CA GLY A 69 -18.10 -19.66 -5.72
C GLY A 69 -17.44 -20.11 -4.43
N ILE A 70 -16.38 -19.42 -3.98
CA ILE A 70 -15.70 -19.71 -2.73
C ILE A 70 -16.34 -18.89 -1.61
N ASN A 71 -16.74 -19.57 -0.54
CA ASN A 71 -17.26 -18.94 0.67
C ASN A 71 -16.12 -18.64 1.63
N ILE A 72 -15.81 -17.35 1.85
CA ILE A 72 -14.83 -16.91 2.84
C ILE A 72 -15.59 -16.43 4.07
N LYS A 73 -15.44 -17.13 5.20
CA LYS A 73 -16.06 -16.78 6.49
C LYS A 73 -15.30 -15.62 7.16
N SER A 74 -13.98 -15.70 7.12
CA SER A 74 -13.09 -14.64 7.57
C SER A 74 -11.81 -14.64 6.75
N LEU A 75 -11.13 -13.50 6.67
CA LEU A 75 -9.86 -13.37 5.97
C LEU A 75 -8.91 -12.51 6.80
N LYS A 76 -7.80 -13.12 7.20
CA LYS A 76 -6.68 -12.38 7.78
C LYS A 76 -5.63 -12.17 6.70
N ILE A 77 -5.07 -10.97 6.63
CA ILE A 77 -4.01 -10.62 5.69
C ILE A 77 -2.84 -10.05 6.48
N ILE A 78 -1.66 -10.62 6.28
CA ILE A 78 -0.42 -10.14 6.87
C ILE A 78 0.48 -9.70 5.72
N VAL A 79 0.95 -8.47 5.78
CA VAL A 79 1.90 -7.90 4.80
C VAL A 79 3.09 -7.36 5.58
N GLU A 80 4.27 -7.83 5.22
CA GLU A 80 5.54 -7.44 5.85
C GLU A 80 6.52 -7.03 4.76
N GLY A 81 7.39 -6.09 5.07
CA GLY A 81 8.42 -5.66 4.14
C GLY A 81 9.70 -5.24 4.86
N ASP A 82 10.83 -5.47 4.22
CA ASP A 82 12.15 -5.11 4.74
C ASP A 82 12.69 -3.94 3.92
N ILE A 83 13.16 -2.90 4.62
CA ILE A 83 13.73 -1.70 4.02
C ILE A 83 15.07 -1.38 4.67
N ASN A 84 16.05 -0.98 3.85
CA ASN A 84 17.29 -0.43 4.37
C ASN A 84 17.16 1.11 4.41
N PRO A 85 17.24 1.74 5.59
CA PRO A 85 17.04 3.19 5.73
C PRO A 85 18.26 4.01 5.29
N ASP A 86 19.39 3.41 4.99
CA ASP A 86 20.66 4.13 4.75
C ASP A 86 20.55 5.14 3.62
N ARG A 87 19.83 4.81 2.54
CA ARG A 87 19.64 5.74 1.43
C ARG A 87 18.73 6.91 1.79
N LEU A 88 17.68 6.67 2.56
CA LEU A 88 16.82 7.72 3.10
C LEU A 88 17.61 8.68 3.99
N LEU A 89 18.49 8.14 4.82
CA LEU A 89 19.31 8.90 5.77
C LEU A 89 20.57 9.53 5.14
N GLY A 90 20.82 9.29 3.86
CA GLY A 90 21.99 9.82 3.15
C GLY A 90 23.31 9.16 3.56
N LEU A 91 23.27 7.96 4.15
CA LEU A 91 24.45 7.24 4.63
C LEU A 91 25.10 6.39 3.55
N SER A 92 24.32 5.85 2.61
CA SER A 92 24.79 5.03 1.50
C SER A 92 23.85 5.14 0.30
N ASN A 93 24.37 4.92 -0.91
CA ASN A 93 23.61 4.80 -2.14
C ASN A 93 23.72 3.38 -2.76
N ASP A 94 24.26 2.41 -2.03
CA ASP A 94 24.54 1.08 -2.56
C ASP A 94 23.25 0.27 -2.80
N GLU A 95 22.26 0.45 -1.94
CA GLU A 95 20.98 -0.22 -2.06
C GLU A 95 19.85 0.74 -2.47
N ARG A 96 18.76 0.17 -3.00
CA ARG A 96 17.58 0.96 -3.37
C ARG A 96 16.92 1.57 -2.12
N ALA A 97 16.22 2.70 -2.28
CA ALA A 97 15.54 3.39 -1.18
C ALA A 97 14.29 2.67 -0.68
N GLY A 98 13.62 1.91 -1.55
CA GLY A 98 12.36 1.23 -1.24
C GLY A 98 12.56 -0.14 -0.57
N PHE A 99 11.45 -0.86 -0.41
CA PHE A 99 11.47 -2.22 0.12
C PHE A 99 12.40 -3.14 -0.67
N GLN A 100 13.22 -3.91 0.02
CA GLN A 100 14.05 -4.97 -0.56
C GLN A 100 13.20 -6.19 -0.90
N SER A 101 12.22 -6.50 -0.05
CA SER A 101 11.24 -7.54 -0.27
C SER A 101 9.94 -7.22 0.47
N ILE A 102 8.83 -7.72 -0.06
CA ILE A 102 7.52 -7.68 0.60
C ILE A 102 6.97 -9.11 0.60
N ARG A 103 6.51 -9.55 1.75
CA ARG A 103 5.92 -10.88 1.96
C ARG A 103 4.46 -10.74 2.36
N ILE A 104 3.61 -11.57 1.77
CA ILE A 104 2.17 -11.50 1.99
C ILE A 104 1.66 -12.90 2.37
N ASN A 105 0.81 -12.96 3.38
CA ASN A 105 0.04 -14.15 3.74
C ASN A 105 -1.45 -13.82 3.79
N LEU A 106 -2.22 -14.50 2.94
CA LEU A 106 -3.68 -14.51 2.99
C LEU A 106 -4.10 -15.77 3.76
N ILE A 107 -4.86 -15.60 4.82
CA ILE A 107 -5.31 -16.67 5.71
C ILE A 107 -6.83 -16.70 5.72
N PRO A 108 -7.46 -17.33 4.72
CA PRO A 108 -8.91 -17.44 4.64
C PRO A 108 -9.43 -18.55 5.54
N GLU A 109 -10.52 -18.30 6.25
CA GLU A 109 -11.36 -19.32 6.84
C GLU A 109 -12.42 -19.74 5.81
N THR A 110 -12.28 -20.93 5.26
CA THR A 110 -13.11 -21.42 4.16
C THR A 110 -13.13 -22.95 4.13
N ASP A 111 -14.13 -23.51 3.46
CA ASP A 111 -14.24 -24.93 3.15
C ASP A 111 -13.75 -25.28 1.74
N ALA A 112 -13.19 -24.32 1.01
CA ALA A 112 -12.63 -24.55 -0.32
C ALA A 112 -11.43 -25.50 -0.29
N SER A 113 -11.28 -26.29 -1.36
CA SER A 113 -10.13 -27.19 -1.50
C SER A 113 -8.82 -26.43 -1.66
N PRO A 114 -7.67 -27.02 -1.31
CA PRO A 114 -6.36 -26.41 -1.57
C PRO A 114 -6.14 -26.01 -3.04
N GLU A 115 -6.62 -26.83 -3.97
CA GLU A 115 -6.55 -26.57 -5.41
C GLU A 115 -7.38 -25.33 -5.81
N ALA A 116 -8.60 -25.22 -5.29
CA ALA A 116 -9.45 -24.04 -5.51
C ALA A 116 -8.82 -22.78 -4.92
N LEU A 117 -8.16 -22.86 -3.77
CA LEU A 117 -7.46 -21.74 -3.15
C LEU A 117 -6.22 -21.30 -3.95
N LEU A 118 -5.48 -22.21 -4.56
CA LEU A 118 -4.37 -21.85 -5.45
C LEU A 118 -4.86 -21.09 -6.67
N HIS A 119 -5.91 -21.55 -7.31
CA HIS A 119 -6.50 -20.86 -8.45
C HIS A 119 -7.06 -19.47 -8.07
N TRP A 120 -7.71 -19.40 -6.92
CA TRP A 120 -8.17 -18.12 -6.35
C TRP A 120 -7.02 -17.16 -6.12
N LEU A 121 -5.92 -17.61 -5.50
CA LEU A 121 -4.74 -16.78 -5.23
C LEU A 121 -4.12 -16.24 -6.52
N GLU A 122 -3.91 -17.08 -7.52
CA GLU A 122 -3.36 -16.67 -8.83
C GLU A 122 -4.21 -15.57 -9.47
N THR A 123 -5.53 -15.70 -9.40
CA THR A 123 -6.46 -14.69 -9.94
C THR A 123 -6.40 -13.39 -9.14
N VAL A 124 -6.32 -13.47 -7.82
CA VAL A 124 -6.18 -12.31 -6.92
C VAL A 124 -4.89 -11.56 -7.22
N GLU A 125 -3.78 -12.26 -7.32
CA GLU A 125 -2.47 -11.66 -7.65
C GLU A 125 -2.49 -10.94 -8.99
N GLY A 126 -3.08 -11.56 -10.01
CA GLY A 126 -3.15 -10.99 -11.36
C GLY A 126 -4.03 -9.75 -11.48
N ARG A 127 -4.94 -9.52 -10.53
CA ARG A 127 -5.96 -8.44 -10.59
C ARG A 127 -5.76 -7.33 -9.57
N CYS A 128 -4.81 -7.45 -8.66
CA CYS A 128 -4.57 -6.45 -7.62
C CYS A 128 -3.80 -5.23 -8.15
N PRO A 129 -4.40 -4.04 -8.27
CA PRO A 129 -3.71 -2.88 -8.82
C PRO A 129 -2.56 -2.38 -7.94
N VAL A 130 -2.65 -2.53 -6.62
CA VAL A 130 -1.54 -2.13 -5.74
C VAL A 130 -0.36 -3.10 -5.90
N ARG A 131 -0.61 -4.41 -6.00
CA ARG A 131 0.44 -5.36 -6.34
C ARG A 131 1.12 -5.01 -7.66
N ASP A 132 0.33 -4.69 -8.67
CA ASP A 132 0.86 -4.31 -9.98
C ASP A 132 1.78 -3.08 -9.87
N ASN A 133 1.37 -2.05 -9.12
CA ASN A 133 2.21 -0.87 -8.87
C ASN A 133 3.51 -1.18 -8.13
N LEU A 134 3.50 -2.14 -7.20
CA LEU A 134 4.69 -2.53 -6.44
C LEU A 134 5.63 -3.46 -7.21
N ALA A 135 5.09 -4.29 -8.09
CA ALA A 135 5.86 -5.29 -8.86
C ALA A 135 6.38 -4.76 -10.21
N ASN A 136 5.78 -3.69 -10.73
CA ASN A 136 6.09 -3.13 -12.03
C ASN A 136 6.43 -1.64 -11.94
N ILE A 137 7.05 -1.13 -12.99
CA ILE A 137 7.39 0.30 -13.09
C ILE A 137 6.14 1.09 -13.49
N THR A 138 5.80 2.07 -12.67
CA THR A 138 4.78 3.09 -12.97
C THR A 138 5.49 4.40 -13.33
N PRO A 139 5.18 5.05 -14.46
CA PRO A 139 5.73 6.37 -14.78
C PRO A 139 5.37 7.38 -13.67
N LEU A 140 6.37 8.08 -13.16
CA LEU A 140 6.21 9.06 -12.10
C LEU A 140 6.70 10.42 -12.60
N GLU A 141 5.86 11.45 -12.41
CA GLU A 141 6.21 12.83 -12.70
C GLU A 141 6.18 13.62 -11.38
N ILE A 142 7.30 14.24 -11.03
CA ILE A 142 7.43 15.08 -9.83
C ILE A 142 7.83 16.47 -10.26
N GLY A 143 7.05 17.48 -9.88
CA GLY A 143 7.29 18.87 -10.22
C GLY A 143 7.21 19.80 -9.02
N ILE A 144 7.75 20.99 -9.16
CA ILE A 144 7.64 22.10 -8.20
C ILE A 144 6.73 23.15 -8.81
N LYS A 145 5.73 23.60 -8.04
CA LYS A 145 4.92 24.78 -8.38
C LYS A 145 5.26 25.92 -7.44
N GLU A 146 5.20 27.14 -7.95
CA GLU A 146 5.38 28.32 -7.10
C GLU A 146 4.26 28.42 -6.07
N TYR A 147 4.62 28.88 -4.87
CA TYR A 147 3.66 29.15 -3.81
C TYR A 147 2.86 30.40 -4.16
N GLU A 148 1.56 30.26 -4.32
CA GLU A 148 0.64 31.39 -4.46
C GLU A 148 0.13 31.78 -3.06
N ALA A 149 0.58 32.92 -2.55
CA ALA A 149 0.04 33.50 -1.30
C ALA A 149 -1.42 33.90 -1.53
N ALA A 150 -2.29 33.46 -0.64
CA ALA A 150 -3.70 33.85 -0.66
C ALA A 150 -3.91 35.30 -0.27
#